data_892f46999725b4181ec05553b25b1f2a
#
_entry.id   892f46999725b4181ec05553b25b1f2a
#
_cell.length_a   1.000
_cell.length_b   1.000
_cell.length_c   1.000
_cell.angle_alpha   90.00
_cell.angle_beta   90.00
_cell.angle_gamma   90.00
#
_symmetry.space_group_name_H-M   'P 1'
#
loop_
_entity.id
_entity.type
_entity.pdbx_description
1 polymer ?
#
loop_
_entity_poly.entity_id
_entity_poly.type
_entity_poly.pdbx_seq_one_letter_code
_entity_poly.pdbx_strand_id
1 'polypeptide(L)'
;NYTRLVGMEQRTFVRTDFLKYAYPDDVPLLNSLYETLHQSTDMQVRRVRFSFSEEDYRWYELRCRSLKDAKGRIMLAGIMQDIQIQVEHEEQLIQAKQMAENAELKQSFLNNMSHEIRTPLNAIVGFTNLLVGEGDDEIEPDEKKAMLEIINRNNELLLKLVNDVVEISRLDSGNMDLEIKEWDMATVVKEIYMAYQALIKPSLQFHLALDENLSLPVNIDRMRFIQVISNFLGNADKFTRSGSITLGCKVDKKDRKVSVYVQDTGKGIDEKELMMIFDRFYKTDEFEQGSGLGLSICKVIIEKLCGRIEVRSEVGKGSRFTVVLSLADEV
;
A
#
# COMPACT_ATOMS: atom_id res chain seq x y z
N ASN A 1 -7.69 26.75 -42.18
CA ASN A 1 -7.42 26.81 -40.73
C ASN A 1 -5.96 26.49 -40.39
N TYR A 2 -5.28 25.63 -41.14
CA TYR A 2 -3.84 25.39 -40.97
C TYR A 2 -3.02 26.69 -41.16
N THR A 3 -3.35 27.48 -42.21
CA THR A 3 -2.72 28.78 -42.48
C THR A 3 -2.88 29.76 -41.32
N ARG A 4 -3.98 29.69 -40.57
CA ARG A 4 -4.27 30.56 -39.44
C ARG A 4 -3.51 30.17 -38.16
N LEU A 5 -3.23 28.87 -37.99
CA LEU A 5 -2.51 28.30 -36.84
C LEU A 5 -0.98 28.39 -36.99
N VAL A 6 -0.49 28.20 -38.21
CA VAL A 6 0.96 28.07 -38.48
C VAL A 6 1.53 29.26 -39.21
N GLY A 7 0.67 30.23 -39.66
CA GLY A 7 1.11 31.44 -40.40
C GLY A 7 1.69 31.15 -41.79
N MET A 8 1.52 29.91 -42.29
CA MET A 8 2.05 29.49 -43.58
C MET A 8 0.97 29.48 -44.64
N GLU A 9 1.30 29.87 -45.86
CA GLU A 9 0.40 29.79 -47.02
C GLU A 9 0.02 28.32 -47.29
N GLN A 10 -1.17 28.11 -47.88
CA GLN A 10 -1.72 26.80 -48.21
C GLN A 10 -0.77 26.05 -49.16
N ARG A 11 0.01 25.11 -48.63
CA ARG A 11 0.95 24.24 -49.36
C ARG A 11 0.62 22.79 -49.12
N THR A 12 0.97 21.93 -50.09
CA THR A 12 0.92 20.48 -49.91
C THR A 12 2.10 20.08 -49.03
N PHE A 13 1.84 19.63 -47.81
CA PHE A 13 2.88 19.15 -46.90
C PHE A 13 3.25 17.71 -47.20
N VAL A 14 4.53 17.43 -47.17
CA VAL A 14 5.07 16.08 -47.22
C VAL A 14 5.16 15.59 -45.75
N ARG A 15 4.97 14.26 -45.54
CA ARG A 15 5.06 13.62 -44.22
C ARG A 15 6.25 14.11 -43.38
N THR A 16 7.43 14.22 -44.02
CA THR A 16 8.67 14.60 -43.34
C THR A 16 8.65 16.04 -42.78
N ASP A 17 7.90 16.94 -43.42
CA ASP A 17 7.82 18.33 -42.96
C ASP A 17 6.93 18.45 -41.71
N PHE A 18 5.88 17.62 -41.64
CA PHE A 18 4.97 17.59 -40.48
C PHE A 18 5.62 17.01 -39.25
N LEU A 19 6.44 15.95 -39.41
CA LEU A 19 7.16 15.30 -38.29
C LEU A 19 8.21 16.23 -37.63
N LYS A 20 8.71 17.23 -38.33
CA LYS A 20 9.68 18.20 -37.76
C LYS A 20 9.11 19.03 -36.62
N TYR A 21 7.81 19.25 -36.64
CA TYR A 21 7.11 20.02 -35.59
C TYR A 21 6.60 19.18 -34.45
N ALA A 22 6.68 17.85 -34.56
CA ALA A 22 6.19 16.96 -33.53
C ALA A 22 7.17 16.84 -32.36
N TYR A 23 6.63 16.65 -31.15
CA TYR A 23 7.45 16.31 -30.00
C TYR A 23 8.18 14.99 -30.26
N PRO A 24 9.47 14.88 -29.93
CA PRO A 24 10.28 13.70 -30.29
C PRO A 24 9.67 12.35 -29.88
N ASP A 25 9.12 12.26 -28.67
CA ASP A 25 8.51 11.03 -28.17
C ASP A 25 7.19 10.67 -28.86
N ASP A 26 6.53 11.63 -29.53
CA ASP A 26 5.27 11.41 -30.25
C ASP A 26 5.48 11.01 -31.72
N VAL A 27 6.72 11.07 -32.23
CA VAL A 27 7.07 10.69 -33.61
C VAL A 27 6.75 9.22 -33.90
N PRO A 28 7.03 8.24 -33.04
CA PRO A 28 6.63 6.86 -33.24
C PRO A 28 5.11 6.68 -33.39
N LEU A 29 4.34 7.43 -32.56
CA LEU A 29 2.87 7.41 -32.62
C LEU A 29 2.34 7.93 -33.96
N LEU A 30 2.93 9.01 -34.48
CA LEU A 30 2.57 9.57 -35.78
C LEU A 30 2.93 8.63 -36.94
N ASN A 31 4.07 7.94 -36.83
CA ASN A 31 4.45 6.93 -37.83
C ASN A 31 3.45 5.76 -37.85
N SER A 32 3.08 5.24 -36.70
CA SER A 32 2.05 4.20 -36.56
C SER A 32 0.70 4.64 -37.11
N LEU A 33 0.30 5.89 -36.81
CA LEU A 33 -0.92 6.48 -37.38
C LEU A 33 -0.89 6.51 -38.90
N TYR A 34 0.23 6.89 -39.51
CA TYR A 34 0.40 6.92 -40.96
C TYR A 34 0.27 5.53 -41.56
N GLU A 35 0.88 4.50 -40.98
CA GLU A 35 0.76 3.11 -41.42
C GLU A 35 -0.68 2.60 -41.33
N THR A 36 -1.38 2.91 -40.24
CA THR A 36 -2.78 2.53 -40.06
C THR A 36 -3.68 3.17 -41.12
N LEU A 37 -3.45 4.44 -41.44
CA LEU A 37 -4.20 5.17 -42.47
C LEU A 37 -3.95 4.66 -43.88
N HIS A 38 -2.84 3.97 -44.16
CA HIS A 38 -2.59 3.31 -45.41
C HIS A 38 -3.37 2.00 -45.54
N GLN A 39 -3.73 1.35 -44.45
CA GLN A 39 -4.41 0.07 -44.38
C GLN A 39 -5.92 0.19 -44.21
N SER A 40 -6.40 1.27 -43.58
CA SER A 40 -7.83 1.48 -43.30
C SER A 40 -8.28 2.88 -43.76
N THR A 41 -9.53 2.99 -44.16
CA THR A 41 -10.22 4.25 -44.45
C THR A 41 -10.94 4.84 -43.26
N ASP A 42 -10.92 4.15 -42.12
CA ASP A 42 -11.61 4.58 -40.92
C ASP A 42 -10.98 5.84 -40.32
N MET A 43 -11.83 6.63 -39.66
CA MET A 43 -11.37 7.82 -38.95
C MET A 43 -10.46 7.43 -37.78
N GLN A 44 -9.25 7.94 -37.80
CA GLN A 44 -8.29 7.79 -36.70
C GLN A 44 -8.24 9.07 -35.87
N VAL A 45 -8.15 8.92 -34.55
CA VAL A 45 -8.01 10.04 -33.61
C VAL A 45 -6.76 9.81 -32.77
N ARG A 46 -5.90 10.81 -32.69
CA ARG A 46 -4.69 10.80 -31.86
C ARG A 46 -4.46 12.14 -31.23
N ARG A 47 -4.00 12.15 -29.98
CA ARG A 47 -3.51 13.35 -29.29
C ARG A 47 -1.99 13.36 -29.39
N VAL A 48 -1.42 14.44 -29.86
CA VAL A 48 0.01 14.60 -30.10
C VAL A 48 0.44 16.04 -29.82
N ARG A 49 1.70 16.20 -29.49
CA ARG A 49 2.28 17.52 -29.22
C ARG A 49 3.01 18.04 -30.44
N PHE A 50 2.73 19.27 -30.80
CA PHE A 50 3.43 20.01 -31.87
C PHE A 50 3.91 21.35 -31.36
N SER A 51 5.06 21.80 -31.88
CA SER A 51 5.54 23.16 -31.74
C SER A 51 5.61 23.81 -33.13
N PHE A 52 4.88 24.90 -33.31
CA PHE A 52 4.92 25.71 -34.52
C PHE A 52 5.65 27.07 -34.32
N SER A 53 6.07 27.33 -33.07
CA SER A 53 6.96 28.42 -32.64
C SER A 53 8.11 27.81 -31.84
N GLU A 54 9.28 28.39 -31.88
CA GLU A 54 10.45 27.84 -31.19
C GLU A 54 10.15 27.51 -29.72
N GLU A 55 10.23 26.20 -29.38
CA GLU A 55 10.19 25.59 -28.03
C GLU A 55 8.84 25.51 -27.29
N ASP A 56 7.71 25.97 -27.81
CA ASP A 56 6.42 25.86 -27.15
C ASP A 56 5.59 24.70 -27.74
N TYR A 57 5.71 23.48 -27.14
CA TYR A 57 4.92 22.33 -27.53
C TYR A 57 3.52 22.39 -26.92
N ARG A 58 2.50 22.31 -27.79
CA ARG A 58 1.10 22.34 -27.44
C ARG A 58 0.41 21.04 -27.85
N TRP A 59 -0.61 20.64 -27.11
CA TRP A 59 -1.40 19.48 -27.43
C TRP A 59 -2.40 19.75 -28.55
N TYR A 60 -2.40 18.85 -29.53
CA TYR A 60 -3.37 18.86 -30.63
C TYR A 60 -4.04 17.50 -30.75
N GLU A 61 -5.36 17.51 -31.03
CA GLU A 61 -6.10 16.33 -31.45
C GLU A 61 -6.13 16.29 -32.97
N LEU A 62 -5.58 15.20 -33.51
CA LEU A 62 -5.60 14.90 -34.94
C LEU A 62 -6.75 13.94 -35.21
N ARG A 63 -7.69 14.34 -36.08
CA ARG A 63 -8.74 13.48 -36.62
C ARG A 63 -8.50 13.36 -38.13
N CYS A 64 -8.07 12.19 -38.59
CA CYS A 64 -7.67 11.99 -39.98
C CYS A 64 -8.15 10.66 -40.53
N ARG A 65 -8.34 10.62 -41.83
CA ARG A 65 -8.66 9.43 -42.60
C ARG A 65 -7.97 9.43 -43.95
N SER A 66 -7.84 8.26 -44.57
CA SER A 66 -7.37 8.14 -45.92
C SER A 66 -8.50 8.32 -46.94
N LEU A 67 -8.21 8.98 -48.00
CA LEU A 67 -9.09 9.17 -49.19
C LEU A 67 -8.32 8.73 -50.42
N LYS A 68 -9.02 8.25 -51.46
CA LYS A 68 -8.42 7.97 -52.78
C LYS A 68 -8.79 9.12 -53.73
N ASP A 69 -7.79 9.68 -54.41
CA ASP A 69 -8.04 10.65 -55.47
C ASP A 69 -8.58 9.98 -56.77
N ALA A 70 -8.94 10.76 -57.76
CA ALA A 70 -9.45 10.28 -59.05
C ALA A 70 -8.44 9.41 -59.80
N LYS A 71 -7.18 9.41 -59.44
CA LYS A 71 -6.08 8.61 -60.03
C LYS A 71 -5.72 7.40 -59.14
N GLY A 72 -6.50 7.12 -58.07
CA GLY A 72 -6.27 6.02 -57.13
C GLY A 72 -5.16 6.22 -56.11
N ARG A 73 -4.56 7.43 -56.01
CA ARG A 73 -3.51 7.75 -55.04
C ARG A 73 -4.14 8.02 -53.68
N ILE A 74 -3.52 7.50 -52.61
CA ILE A 74 -3.96 7.72 -51.23
C ILE A 74 -3.60 9.14 -50.82
N MET A 75 -4.60 9.91 -50.38
CA MET A 75 -4.47 11.20 -49.73
C MET A 75 -4.95 11.09 -48.31
N LEU A 76 -4.28 11.80 -47.42
CA LEU A 76 -4.70 11.92 -46.04
C LEU A 76 -5.46 13.24 -45.85
N ALA A 77 -6.66 13.19 -45.33
CA ALA A 77 -7.45 14.32 -44.96
C ALA A 77 -7.76 14.31 -43.48
N GLY A 78 -7.64 15.44 -42.82
CA GLY A 78 -7.87 15.49 -41.38
C GLY A 78 -8.06 16.92 -40.87
N ILE A 79 -8.42 16.98 -39.60
CA ILE A 79 -8.57 18.19 -38.81
C ILE A 79 -7.56 18.08 -37.67
N MET A 80 -6.88 19.17 -37.41
CA MET A 80 -6.03 19.36 -36.24
C MET A 80 -6.66 20.43 -35.36
N GLN A 81 -6.97 20.08 -34.13
CA GLN A 81 -7.59 20.97 -33.15
C GLN A 81 -6.64 21.18 -31.99
N ASP A 82 -6.37 22.42 -31.61
CA ASP A 82 -5.65 22.75 -30.39
C ASP A 82 -6.51 22.36 -29.19
N ILE A 83 -5.97 21.49 -28.34
CA ILE A 83 -6.64 20.97 -27.14
C ILE A 83 -5.84 21.28 -25.88
N GLN A 84 -4.90 22.21 -25.92
CA GLN A 84 -4.02 22.54 -24.79
C GLN A 84 -4.84 22.88 -23.53
N ILE A 85 -5.81 23.77 -23.66
CA ILE A 85 -6.69 24.18 -22.55
C ILE A 85 -7.49 22.98 -22.01
N GLN A 86 -7.92 22.09 -22.89
CA GLN A 86 -8.67 20.91 -22.48
C GLN A 86 -7.80 19.94 -21.68
N VAL A 87 -6.56 19.70 -22.13
CA VAL A 87 -5.60 18.82 -21.41
C VAL A 87 -5.24 19.43 -20.07
N GLU A 88 -4.95 20.72 -20.01
CA GLU A 88 -4.68 21.43 -18.75
C GLU A 88 -5.85 21.32 -17.75
N HIS A 89 -7.08 21.45 -18.22
CA HIS A 89 -8.27 21.26 -17.37
C HIS A 89 -8.42 19.80 -16.93
N GLU A 90 -8.20 18.82 -17.80
CA GLU A 90 -8.23 17.40 -17.46
C GLU A 90 -7.19 17.08 -16.37
N GLU A 91 -5.97 17.59 -16.50
CA GLU A 91 -4.90 17.44 -15.50
C GLU A 91 -5.25 18.11 -14.17
N GLN A 92 -5.78 19.35 -14.21
CA GLN A 92 -6.23 20.05 -13.00
C GLN A 92 -7.36 19.31 -12.28
N LEU A 93 -8.32 18.74 -13.01
CA LEU A 93 -9.39 17.93 -12.44
C LEU A 93 -8.86 16.65 -11.79
N ILE A 94 -7.90 15.97 -12.43
CA ILE A 94 -7.26 14.78 -11.86
C ILE A 94 -6.54 15.15 -10.55
N GLN A 95 -5.75 16.23 -10.57
CA GLN A 95 -5.04 16.70 -9.38
C GLN A 95 -6.00 17.11 -8.25
N ALA A 96 -7.04 17.87 -8.58
CA ALA A 96 -8.05 18.29 -7.60
C ALA A 96 -8.78 17.08 -6.99
N LYS A 97 -9.11 16.08 -7.81
CA LYS A 97 -9.71 14.82 -7.35
C LYS A 97 -8.79 14.06 -6.39
N GLN A 98 -7.50 13.92 -6.76
CA GLN A 98 -6.51 13.27 -5.90
C GLN A 98 -6.33 14.00 -4.57
N MET A 99 -6.29 15.34 -4.61
CA MET A 99 -6.22 16.16 -3.38
C MET A 99 -7.47 15.97 -2.50
N ALA A 100 -8.67 15.93 -3.09
CA ALA A 100 -9.91 15.71 -2.36
C ALA A 100 -9.95 14.31 -1.72
N GLU A 101 -9.61 13.27 -2.48
CA GLU A 101 -9.53 11.89 -1.96
C GLU A 101 -8.53 11.77 -0.81
N ASN A 102 -7.36 12.39 -0.92
CA ASN A 102 -6.37 12.42 0.14
C ASN A 102 -6.85 13.18 1.38
N ALA A 103 -7.60 14.29 1.19
CA ALA A 103 -8.17 15.06 2.29
C ALA A 103 -9.27 14.27 3.03
N GLU A 104 -10.14 13.55 2.30
CA GLU A 104 -11.15 12.67 2.88
C GLU A 104 -10.53 11.52 3.67
N LEU A 105 -9.50 10.87 3.13
CA LEU A 105 -8.76 9.82 3.83
C LEU A 105 -8.13 10.35 5.12
N LYS A 106 -7.53 11.54 5.08
CA LYS A 106 -6.95 12.19 6.27
C LYS A 106 -8.01 12.55 7.30
N GLN A 107 -9.17 13.05 6.88
CA GLN A 107 -10.26 13.38 7.79
C GLN A 107 -10.84 12.12 8.45
N SER A 108 -11.06 11.06 7.68
CA SER A 108 -11.50 9.76 8.19
C SER A 108 -10.49 9.19 9.19
N PHE A 109 -9.19 9.29 8.90
CA PHE A 109 -8.12 8.91 9.81
C PHE A 109 -8.24 9.64 11.16
N LEU A 110 -8.38 10.98 11.16
CA LEU A 110 -8.49 11.78 12.39
C LEU A 110 -9.77 11.45 13.18
N ASN A 111 -10.88 11.23 12.50
CA ASN A 111 -12.15 10.85 13.14
C ASN A 111 -12.03 9.48 13.84
N ASN A 112 -11.49 8.48 13.13
CA ASN A 112 -11.28 7.14 13.67
C ASN A 112 -10.31 7.16 14.86
N MET A 113 -9.19 7.90 14.75
CA MET A 113 -8.27 8.09 15.86
C MET A 113 -8.96 8.68 17.11
N SER A 114 -9.74 9.73 16.90
CA SER A 114 -10.45 10.40 18.03
C SER A 114 -11.38 9.39 18.72
N HIS A 115 -12.04 8.53 17.97
CA HIS A 115 -12.91 7.49 18.52
C HIS A 115 -12.13 6.41 19.28
N GLU A 116 -11.04 5.90 18.67
CA GLU A 116 -10.19 4.84 19.26
C GLU A 116 -9.44 5.33 20.52
N ILE A 117 -9.15 6.65 20.64
CA ILE A 117 -8.57 7.25 21.84
C ILE A 117 -9.65 7.45 22.93
N ARG A 118 -10.86 7.88 22.55
CA ARG A 118 -11.93 8.20 23.50
C ARG A 118 -12.39 6.97 24.28
N THR A 119 -12.51 5.82 23.64
CA THR A 119 -13.00 4.59 24.26
C THR A 119 -12.14 4.13 25.45
N PRO A 120 -10.83 3.90 25.34
CA PRO A 120 -9.99 3.53 26.48
C PRO A 120 -9.87 4.67 27.51
N LEU A 121 -9.86 5.93 27.08
CA LEU A 121 -9.83 7.06 28.00
C LEU A 121 -11.06 7.13 28.90
N ASN A 122 -12.25 6.93 28.33
CA ASN A 122 -13.49 6.90 29.11
C ASN A 122 -13.52 5.73 30.09
N ALA A 123 -12.97 4.57 29.71
CA ALA A 123 -12.84 3.43 30.61
C ALA A 123 -11.90 3.76 31.78
N ILE A 124 -10.73 4.34 31.50
CA ILE A 124 -9.77 4.76 32.54
C ILE A 124 -10.44 5.75 33.52
N VAL A 125 -11.05 6.81 33.00
CA VAL A 125 -11.73 7.83 33.81
C VAL A 125 -12.88 7.23 34.61
N GLY A 126 -13.72 6.40 33.98
CA GLY A 126 -14.87 5.77 34.65
C GLY A 126 -14.46 4.88 35.82
N PHE A 127 -13.50 3.96 35.61
CA PHE A 127 -13.03 3.07 36.68
C PHE A 127 -12.21 3.82 37.73
N THR A 128 -11.48 4.86 37.39
CA THR A 128 -10.78 5.70 38.33
C THR A 128 -11.77 6.45 39.23
N ASN A 129 -12.86 6.99 38.66
CA ASN A 129 -13.90 7.65 39.43
C ASN A 129 -14.61 6.69 40.42
N LEU A 130 -14.83 5.43 39.99
CA LEU A 130 -15.39 4.39 40.86
C LEU A 130 -14.45 4.06 42.03
N LEU A 131 -13.12 4.01 41.79
CA LEU A 131 -12.12 3.73 42.80
C LEU A 131 -11.90 4.89 43.82
N VAL A 132 -12.15 6.12 43.35
CA VAL A 132 -11.93 7.34 44.20
C VAL A 132 -13.25 7.87 44.79
N GLY A 133 -14.40 7.43 44.23
CA GLY A 133 -15.71 7.91 44.66
C GLY A 133 -15.98 7.58 46.14
N GLU A 134 -16.43 8.60 46.89
CA GLU A 134 -16.86 8.50 48.28
C GLU A 134 -18.27 7.82 48.35
N GLY A 135 -18.35 6.53 48.02
CA GLY A 135 -19.51 5.73 48.32
C GLY A 135 -19.31 5.01 49.66
N ASP A 136 -20.33 4.98 50.50
CA ASP A 136 -20.33 4.25 51.79
C ASP A 136 -20.14 2.71 51.66
N ASP A 137 -20.07 2.18 50.44
CA ASP A 137 -19.82 0.79 50.16
C ASP A 137 -18.32 0.53 49.98
N GLU A 138 -17.70 -0.18 50.93
CA GLU A 138 -16.33 -0.68 50.79
C GLU A 138 -16.23 -1.58 49.54
N ILE A 139 -15.50 -1.14 48.53
CA ILE A 139 -15.20 -1.96 47.32
C ILE A 139 -14.37 -3.16 47.79
N GLU A 140 -14.85 -4.34 47.49
CA GLU A 140 -14.16 -5.59 47.77
C GLU A 140 -12.73 -5.58 47.15
N PRO A 141 -11.72 -6.14 47.85
CA PRO A 141 -10.33 -6.14 47.37
C PRO A 141 -10.17 -6.76 45.97
N ASP A 142 -10.94 -7.79 45.63
CA ASP A 142 -10.91 -8.45 44.33
C ASP A 142 -11.51 -7.58 43.22
N GLU A 143 -12.59 -6.85 43.52
CA GLU A 143 -13.19 -5.89 42.59
C GLU A 143 -12.24 -4.71 42.31
N LYS A 144 -11.59 -4.17 43.36
CA LYS A 144 -10.58 -3.14 43.25
C LYS A 144 -9.42 -3.59 42.36
N LYS A 145 -8.95 -4.82 42.53
CA LYS A 145 -7.90 -5.40 41.70
C LYS A 145 -8.33 -5.52 40.24
N ALA A 146 -9.54 -6.00 39.99
CA ALA A 146 -10.10 -6.12 38.64
C ALA A 146 -10.21 -4.76 37.94
N MET A 147 -10.66 -3.72 38.65
CA MET A 147 -10.71 -2.34 38.11
C MET A 147 -9.32 -1.80 37.76
N LEU A 148 -8.31 -2.02 38.59
CA LEU A 148 -6.93 -1.64 38.33
C LEU A 148 -6.36 -2.38 37.10
N GLU A 149 -6.65 -3.65 36.93
CA GLU A 149 -6.25 -4.42 35.75
C GLU A 149 -6.88 -3.84 34.47
N ILE A 150 -8.17 -3.43 34.51
CA ILE A 150 -8.84 -2.78 33.39
C ILE A 150 -8.19 -1.45 33.07
N ILE A 151 -7.88 -0.62 34.07
CA ILE A 151 -7.20 0.67 33.89
C ILE A 151 -5.84 0.48 33.23
N ASN A 152 -5.02 -0.44 33.76
CA ASN A 152 -3.69 -0.70 33.23
C ASN A 152 -3.74 -1.19 31.78
N ARG A 153 -4.66 -2.10 31.47
CA ARG A 153 -4.86 -2.60 30.11
C ARG A 153 -5.27 -1.49 29.11
N ASN A 154 -6.13 -0.55 29.54
CA ASN A 154 -6.54 0.57 28.69
C ASN A 154 -5.41 1.60 28.53
N ASN A 155 -4.56 1.79 29.55
CA ASN A 155 -3.35 2.60 29.44
C ASN A 155 -2.36 2.03 28.41
N GLU A 156 -2.09 0.72 28.46
CA GLU A 156 -1.23 0.05 27.49
C GLU A 156 -1.78 0.18 26.05
N LEU A 157 -3.11 0.02 25.88
CA LEU A 157 -3.78 0.20 24.62
C LEU A 157 -3.61 1.63 24.09
N LEU A 158 -3.79 2.64 24.97
CA LEU A 158 -3.66 4.05 24.60
C LEU A 158 -2.22 4.40 24.18
N LEU A 159 -1.22 3.92 24.94
CA LEU A 159 0.19 4.10 24.61
C LEU A 159 0.53 3.47 23.26
N LYS A 160 0.03 2.28 22.99
CA LYS A 160 0.19 1.62 21.69
C LYS A 160 -0.43 2.44 20.57
N LEU A 161 -1.65 2.93 20.73
CA LEU A 161 -2.34 3.78 19.75
C LEU A 161 -1.53 5.05 19.43
N VAL A 162 -1.04 5.74 20.47
CA VAL A 162 -0.22 6.95 20.27
C VAL A 162 1.06 6.64 19.50
N ASN A 163 1.74 5.55 19.84
CA ASN A 163 2.96 5.14 19.13
C ASN A 163 2.66 4.76 17.67
N ASP A 164 1.59 3.99 17.41
CA ASP A 164 1.16 3.61 16.06
C ASP A 164 0.88 4.86 15.20
N VAL A 165 0.24 5.89 15.78
CA VAL A 165 -0.06 7.15 15.09
C VAL A 165 1.19 7.96 14.77
N VAL A 166 2.11 8.09 15.74
CA VAL A 166 3.40 8.78 15.51
C VAL A 166 4.18 8.06 14.41
N GLU A 167 4.13 6.73 14.41
CA GLU A 167 4.79 5.92 13.40
C GLU A 167 4.19 6.14 12.00
N ILE A 168 2.86 6.10 11.86
CA ILE A 168 2.19 6.42 10.59
C ILE A 168 2.52 7.83 10.11
N SER A 169 2.54 8.82 11.02
CA SER A 169 2.91 10.19 10.66
C SER A 169 4.34 10.29 10.09
N ARG A 170 5.29 9.53 10.64
CA ARG A 170 6.66 9.43 10.11
C ARG A 170 6.71 8.71 8.76
N LEU A 171 5.89 7.68 8.59
CA LEU A 171 5.76 6.94 7.33
C LEU A 171 5.20 7.82 6.21
N ASP A 172 4.15 8.57 6.48
CA ASP A 172 3.48 9.46 5.51
C ASP A 172 4.35 10.65 5.10
N SER A 173 5.19 11.16 6.01
CA SER A 173 6.14 12.24 5.71
C SER A 173 7.40 11.78 4.96
N GLY A 174 7.53 10.50 4.68
CA GLY A 174 8.75 9.93 4.07
C GLY A 174 9.96 9.85 4.98
N ASN A 175 9.85 10.35 6.22
CA ASN A 175 10.94 10.51 7.18
C ASN A 175 11.24 9.23 7.99
N MET A 176 10.97 8.06 7.45
CA MET A 176 11.38 6.80 8.05
C MET A 176 12.72 6.39 7.51
N ASP A 177 13.78 6.72 8.22
CA ASP A 177 15.11 6.18 7.97
C ASP A 177 15.17 4.73 8.47
N LEU A 178 15.56 3.81 7.58
CA LEU A 178 15.77 2.41 7.92
C LEU A 178 17.27 2.16 8.13
N GLU A 179 17.62 1.51 9.21
CA GLU A 179 18.98 1.08 9.48
C GLU A 179 19.22 -0.30 8.83
N ILE A 180 19.44 -0.30 7.51
CA ILE A 180 19.64 -1.54 6.74
C ILE A 180 21.04 -2.10 7.01
N LYS A 181 21.08 -3.34 7.51
CA LYS A 181 22.28 -4.14 7.71
C LYS A 181 22.03 -5.56 7.26
N GLU A 182 23.08 -6.26 6.92
CA GLU A 182 23.02 -7.69 6.65
C GLU A 182 22.81 -8.47 7.95
N TRP A 183 21.79 -9.33 7.95
CA TRP A 183 21.46 -10.22 9.06
C TRP A 183 21.20 -11.63 8.55
N ASP A 184 21.58 -12.62 9.35
CA ASP A 184 21.16 -13.99 9.10
C ASP A 184 19.70 -14.18 9.57
N MET A 185 18.79 -14.35 8.63
CA MET A 185 17.36 -14.49 8.91
C MET A 185 17.03 -15.68 9.80
N ALA A 186 17.78 -16.77 9.69
CA ALA A 186 17.57 -17.95 10.53
C ALA A 186 17.81 -17.61 12.02
N THR A 187 18.85 -16.84 12.29
CA THR A 187 19.16 -16.34 13.65
C THR A 187 18.08 -15.41 14.16
N VAL A 188 17.66 -14.43 13.35
CA VAL A 188 16.60 -13.48 13.74
C VAL A 188 15.29 -14.21 14.07
N VAL A 189 14.88 -15.18 13.26
CA VAL A 189 13.65 -15.96 13.48
C VAL A 189 13.75 -16.79 14.77
N LYS A 190 14.91 -17.40 15.07
CA LYS A 190 15.15 -18.14 16.33
C LYS A 190 15.02 -17.23 17.56
N GLU A 191 15.61 -16.02 17.50
CA GLU A 191 15.51 -15.04 18.59
C GLU A 191 14.07 -14.61 18.85
N ILE A 192 13.30 -14.33 17.78
CA ILE A 192 11.86 -14.03 17.90
C ILE A 192 11.12 -15.20 18.55
N TYR A 193 11.38 -16.42 18.10
CA TYR A 193 10.71 -17.62 18.67
C TYR A 193 10.99 -17.74 20.17
N MET A 194 12.25 -17.62 20.60
CA MET A 194 12.62 -17.69 22.00
C MET A 194 11.94 -16.60 22.84
N ALA A 195 11.89 -15.36 22.33
CA ALA A 195 11.25 -14.24 23.03
C ALA A 195 9.75 -14.45 23.20
N TYR A 196 9.08 -15.05 22.20
CA TYR A 196 7.63 -15.23 22.21
C TYR A 196 7.17 -16.52 22.94
N GLN A 197 8.07 -17.46 23.24
CA GLN A 197 7.73 -18.71 23.91
C GLN A 197 7.02 -18.52 25.26
N ALA A 198 7.37 -17.47 26.00
CA ALA A 198 6.75 -17.12 27.27
C ALA A 198 5.53 -16.17 27.14
N LEU A 199 5.33 -15.56 25.98
CA LEU A 199 4.29 -14.57 25.74
C LEU A 199 3.01 -15.16 25.13
N ILE A 200 3.14 -16.23 24.34
CA ILE A 200 2.00 -16.95 23.78
C ILE A 200 1.19 -17.62 24.87
N LYS A 201 -0.13 -17.57 24.77
CA LYS A 201 -1.04 -18.19 25.75
C LYS A 201 -0.67 -19.65 26.02
N PRO A 202 -0.64 -20.08 27.29
CA PRO A 202 -0.31 -21.45 27.66
C PRO A 202 -1.25 -22.53 27.06
N SER A 203 -2.43 -22.12 26.62
CA SER A 203 -3.41 -23.01 25.97
C SER A 203 -3.09 -23.30 24.49
N LEU A 204 -2.10 -22.61 23.91
CA LEU A 204 -1.70 -22.75 22.51
C LEU A 204 -0.36 -23.45 22.39
N GLN A 205 -0.23 -24.29 21.36
CA GLN A 205 1.06 -24.87 21.00
C GLN A 205 1.83 -23.90 20.09
N PHE A 206 3.05 -23.53 20.49
CA PHE A 206 3.91 -22.68 19.68
C PHE A 206 5.04 -23.49 19.05
N HIS A 207 5.15 -23.48 17.73
CA HIS A 207 6.10 -24.27 16.95
C HIS A 207 7.05 -23.40 16.14
N LEU A 208 8.31 -23.85 16.04
CA LEU A 208 9.28 -23.31 15.12
C LEU A 208 9.48 -24.26 13.93
N ALA A 209 9.27 -23.77 12.71
CA ALA A 209 9.49 -24.50 11.46
C ALA A 209 10.64 -23.85 10.69
N LEU A 210 11.87 -24.22 11.06
CA LEU A 210 13.10 -23.70 10.50
C LEU A 210 14.06 -24.84 10.20
N ASP A 211 14.73 -24.78 9.05
CA ASP A 211 15.85 -25.66 8.72
C ASP A 211 17.12 -25.14 9.43
N GLU A 212 17.64 -25.92 10.38
CA GLU A 212 18.70 -25.46 11.30
C GLU A 212 20.06 -25.24 10.64
N ASN A 213 20.27 -25.76 9.43
CA ASN A 213 21.56 -25.72 8.75
C ASN A 213 21.67 -24.66 7.65
N LEU A 214 20.72 -23.72 7.59
CA LEU A 214 20.69 -22.74 6.52
C LEU A 214 21.12 -21.36 7.03
N SER A 215 22.17 -20.79 6.44
CA SER A 215 22.49 -19.37 6.58
C SER A 215 21.71 -18.60 5.51
N LEU A 216 20.99 -17.57 5.91
CA LEU A 216 20.08 -16.79 5.07
C LEU A 216 20.39 -15.30 5.21
N PRO A 217 21.46 -14.81 4.56
CA PRO A 217 21.82 -13.39 4.64
C PRO A 217 20.77 -12.53 3.93
N VAL A 218 20.27 -11.52 4.63
CA VAL A 218 19.24 -10.59 4.14
C VAL A 218 19.58 -9.17 4.61
N ASN A 219 19.43 -8.20 3.73
CA ASN A 219 19.59 -6.77 4.05
C ASN A 219 18.28 -6.20 4.60
N ILE A 220 18.22 -6.03 5.92
CA ILE A 220 17.03 -5.54 6.62
C ILE A 220 17.37 -4.58 7.76
N ASP A 221 16.39 -3.76 8.14
CA ASP A 221 16.32 -3.20 9.48
C ASP A 221 15.73 -4.26 10.42
N ARG A 222 16.58 -4.83 11.27
CA ARG A 222 16.24 -5.94 12.17
C ARG A 222 15.10 -5.56 13.14
N MET A 223 15.13 -4.34 13.69
CA MET A 223 14.12 -3.92 14.65
C MET A 223 12.74 -3.78 13.98
N ARG A 224 12.70 -3.22 12.80
CA ARG A 224 11.47 -3.10 12.00
C ARG A 224 10.95 -4.46 11.53
N PHE A 225 11.83 -5.35 11.15
CA PHE A 225 11.44 -6.71 10.81
C PHE A 225 10.84 -7.46 12.02
N ILE A 226 11.49 -7.38 13.20
CA ILE A 226 10.97 -7.95 14.44
C ILE A 226 9.58 -7.37 14.75
N GLN A 227 9.38 -6.06 14.59
CA GLN A 227 8.08 -5.40 14.79
C GLN A 227 6.98 -6.00 13.91
N VAL A 228 7.26 -6.26 12.63
CA VAL A 228 6.31 -6.90 11.70
C VAL A 228 5.94 -8.30 12.16
N ILE A 229 6.93 -9.14 12.46
CA ILE A 229 6.67 -10.53 12.90
C ILE A 229 5.96 -10.55 14.25
N SER A 230 6.32 -9.63 15.17
CA SER A 230 5.65 -9.45 16.47
C SER A 230 4.18 -9.09 16.31
N ASN A 231 3.85 -8.24 15.34
CA ASN A 231 2.45 -7.90 15.02
C ASN A 231 1.67 -9.15 14.53
N PHE A 232 2.29 -9.94 13.66
CA PHE A 232 1.65 -11.18 13.17
C PHE A 232 1.47 -12.20 14.30
N LEU A 233 2.47 -12.39 15.18
CA LEU A 233 2.37 -13.29 16.33
C LEU A 233 1.29 -12.81 17.33
N GLY A 234 1.22 -11.50 17.60
CA GLY A 234 0.19 -10.93 18.45
C GLY A 234 -1.22 -11.13 17.87
N ASN A 235 -1.39 -10.99 16.55
CA ASN A 235 -2.66 -11.30 15.89
C ASN A 235 -2.98 -12.80 15.98
N ALA A 236 -2.01 -13.66 15.70
CA ALA A 236 -2.20 -15.11 15.82
C ALA A 236 -2.64 -15.53 17.23
N ASP A 237 -1.98 -15.01 18.29
CA ASP A 237 -2.35 -15.28 19.70
C ASP A 237 -3.74 -14.72 20.02
N LYS A 238 -4.08 -13.54 19.54
CA LYS A 238 -5.38 -12.90 19.77
C LYS A 238 -6.53 -13.72 19.15
N PHE A 239 -6.36 -14.18 17.90
CA PHE A 239 -7.44 -14.80 17.12
C PHE A 239 -7.48 -16.31 17.19
N THR A 240 -6.54 -16.95 17.89
CA THR A 240 -6.54 -18.38 18.16
C THR A 240 -6.98 -18.65 19.61
N ARG A 241 -8.09 -19.36 19.77
CA ARG A 241 -8.59 -19.75 21.11
C ARG A 241 -7.96 -21.04 21.58
N SER A 242 -7.80 -22.00 20.67
CA SER A 242 -7.18 -23.30 20.89
C SER A 242 -6.53 -23.81 19.64
N GLY A 243 -5.48 -24.61 19.75
CA GLY A 243 -4.72 -25.16 18.63
C GLY A 243 -3.27 -24.70 18.65
N SER A 244 -2.73 -24.23 17.51
CA SER A 244 -1.31 -23.95 17.39
C SER A 244 -1.00 -22.68 16.59
N ILE A 245 0.17 -22.11 16.90
CA ILE A 245 0.82 -21.04 16.14
C ILE A 245 2.17 -21.56 15.68
N THR A 246 2.51 -21.36 14.43
CA THR A 246 3.80 -21.75 13.86
C THR A 246 4.53 -20.52 13.30
N LEU A 247 5.71 -20.24 13.82
CA LEU A 247 6.67 -19.33 13.20
C LEU A 247 7.60 -20.16 12.32
N GLY A 248 7.69 -19.82 11.04
CA GLY A 248 8.49 -20.58 10.10
C GLY A 248 9.29 -19.71 9.13
N CYS A 249 10.37 -20.32 8.60
CA CYS A 249 11.19 -19.71 7.58
C CYS A 249 11.47 -20.72 6.47
N LYS A 250 11.33 -20.31 5.22
CA LYS A 250 11.60 -21.10 4.03
C LYS A 250 12.43 -20.30 3.04
N VAL A 251 13.30 -20.96 2.31
CA VAL A 251 14.08 -20.36 1.24
C VAL A 251 13.68 -20.94 -0.11
N ASP A 252 13.51 -20.07 -1.07
CA ASP A 252 13.49 -20.43 -2.48
C ASP A 252 14.85 -20.08 -3.09
N LYS A 253 15.70 -21.13 -3.26
CA LYS A 253 17.05 -20.98 -3.82
C LYS A 253 17.02 -20.54 -5.29
N LYS A 254 15.96 -20.91 -6.04
CA LYS A 254 15.85 -20.59 -7.48
C LYS A 254 15.60 -19.10 -7.67
N ASP A 255 14.68 -18.55 -6.91
CA ASP A 255 14.28 -17.14 -6.99
C ASP A 255 15.08 -16.25 -6.03
N ARG A 256 16.06 -16.82 -5.27
CA ARG A 256 16.86 -16.13 -4.25
C ARG A 256 15.98 -15.35 -3.26
N LYS A 257 14.94 -15.98 -2.76
CA LYS A 257 13.98 -15.38 -1.82
C LYS A 257 13.90 -16.15 -0.53
N VAL A 258 13.75 -15.42 0.56
CA VAL A 258 13.41 -15.97 1.88
C VAL A 258 11.98 -15.59 2.22
N SER A 259 11.25 -16.54 2.78
CA SER A 259 9.86 -16.37 3.22
C SER A 259 9.77 -16.68 4.69
N VAL A 260 9.46 -15.66 5.52
CA VAL A 260 9.19 -15.84 6.95
C VAL A 260 7.69 -15.75 7.16
N TYR A 261 7.11 -16.73 7.86
CA TYR A 261 5.67 -16.78 8.03
C TYR A 261 5.25 -17.07 9.47
N VAL A 262 4.11 -16.51 9.83
CA VAL A 262 3.34 -16.86 11.02
C VAL A 262 2.05 -17.51 10.55
N GLN A 263 1.81 -18.73 10.99
CA GLN A 263 0.58 -19.47 10.71
C GLN A 263 -0.12 -19.79 12.01
N ASP A 264 -1.41 -19.53 12.05
CA ASP A 264 -2.30 -19.88 13.15
C ASP A 264 -3.39 -20.86 12.70
N THR A 265 -4.04 -21.51 13.69
CA THR A 265 -5.23 -22.35 13.49
C THR A 265 -6.49 -21.69 14.08
N GLY A 266 -6.55 -20.35 14.02
CA GLY A 266 -7.62 -19.55 14.60
C GLY A 266 -8.87 -19.45 13.73
N LYS A 267 -9.65 -18.39 13.94
CA LYS A 267 -10.94 -18.17 13.25
C LYS A 267 -10.84 -18.03 11.73
N GLY A 268 -9.67 -17.67 11.20
CA GLY A 268 -9.47 -17.33 9.79
C GLY A 268 -10.11 -15.99 9.43
N ILE A 269 -9.97 -15.63 8.16
CA ILE A 269 -10.41 -14.35 7.58
C ILE A 269 -11.20 -14.68 6.31
N ASP A 270 -12.33 -14.01 6.11
CA ASP A 270 -13.13 -14.14 4.88
C ASP A 270 -12.36 -13.59 3.66
N GLU A 271 -12.51 -14.22 2.51
CA GLU A 271 -11.83 -13.82 1.28
C GLU A 271 -12.11 -12.36 0.90
N LYS A 272 -13.33 -11.88 1.16
CA LYS A 272 -13.75 -10.50 0.88
C LYS A 272 -13.01 -9.48 1.76
N GLU A 273 -12.61 -9.90 2.96
CA GLU A 273 -11.90 -9.04 3.92
C GLU A 273 -10.40 -9.00 3.67
N LEU A 274 -9.83 -10.03 3.00
CA LEU A 274 -8.38 -10.12 2.76
C LEU A 274 -7.77 -8.90 2.05
N MET A 275 -8.54 -8.22 1.22
CA MET A 275 -8.09 -6.99 0.57
C MET A 275 -8.05 -5.80 1.51
N MET A 276 -8.93 -5.78 2.52
CA MET A 276 -9.13 -4.65 3.42
C MET A 276 -8.34 -4.73 4.73
N ILE A 277 -7.83 -5.93 5.11
CA ILE A 277 -7.11 -6.09 6.39
C ILE A 277 -5.84 -5.23 6.53
N PHE A 278 -5.32 -4.71 5.43
CA PHE A 278 -4.19 -3.78 5.40
C PHE A 278 -4.59 -2.31 5.37
N ASP A 279 -5.90 -2.03 5.31
CA ASP A 279 -6.40 -0.66 5.38
C ASP A 279 -6.31 -0.14 6.81
N ARG A 280 -6.06 1.15 6.96
CA ARG A 280 -5.92 1.79 8.28
C ARG A 280 -7.24 1.74 9.04
N PHE A 281 -7.20 1.35 10.32
CA PHE A 281 -8.35 1.17 11.22
C PHE A 281 -9.35 0.09 10.83
N TYR A 282 -9.03 -0.72 9.82
CA TYR A 282 -9.89 -1.84 9.47
C TYR A 282 -9.86 -2.91 10.58
N LYS A 283 -11.04 -3.35 10.99
CA LYS A 283 -11.27 -4.45 11.95
C LYS A 283 -12.38 -5.33 11.40
N THR A 284 -12.24 -6.63 11.52
CA THR A 284 -13.29 -7.59 11.13
C THR A 284 -14.49 -7.56 12.08
N ASP A 285 -14.30 -7.04 13.29
CA ASP A 285 -15.35 -6.83 14.29
C ASP A 285 -15.04 -5.52 15.05
N GLU A 286 -16.02 -4.62 15.17
CA GLU A 286 -15.88 -3.35 15.88
C GLU A 286 -15.59 -3.51 17.37
N PHE A 287 -16.04 -4.64 17.97
CA PHE A 287 -15.78 -4.97 19.38
C PHE A 287 -14.40 -5.59 19.62
N GLU A 288 -13.64 -5.89 18.57
CA GLU A 288 -12.30 -6.45 18.73
C GLU A 288 -11.30 -5.39 19.19
N GLN A 289 -10.58 -5.72 20.28
CA GLN A 289 -9.52 -4.86 20.81
C GLN A 289 -8.34 -4.75 19.82
N GLY A 290 -7.90 -3.52 19.60
CA GLY A 290 -6.73 -3.21 18.77
C GLY A 290 -6.95 -1.93 17.98
N SER A 291 -5.86 -1.32 17.52
CA SER A 291 -5.90 -0.03 16.79
C SER A 291 -6.38 -0.14 15.34
N GLY A 292 -6.34 -1.34 14.76
CA GLY A 292 -6.52 -1.50 13.31
C GLY A 292 -5.40 -0.89 12.46
N LEU A 293 -4.28 -0.48 13.09
CA LEU A 293 -3.14 0.16 12.41
C LEU A 293 -1.98 -0.81 12.17
N GLY A 294 -1.89 -1.88 12.96
CA GLY A 294 -0.71 -2.74 12.96
C GLY A 294 -0.39 -3.37 11.60
N LEU A 295 -1.37 -3.92 10.89
CA LEU A 295 -1.13 -4.54 9.58
C LEU A 295 -0.79 -3.50 8.50
N SER A 296 -1.38 -2.30 8.54
CA SER A 296 -1.04 -1.22 7.62
C SER A 296 0.40 -0.73 7.82
N ILE A 297 0.87 -0.64 9.07
CA ILE A 297 2.27 -0.34 9.41
C ILE A 297 3.19 -1.44 8.88
N CYS A 298 2.85 -2.72 9.10
CA CYS A 298 3.61 -3.86 8.60
C CYS A 298 3.80 -3.81 7.07
N LYS A 299 2.73 -3.49 6.33
CA LYS A 299 2.77 -3.38 4.87
C LYS A 299 3.80 -2.32 4.44
N VAL A 300 3.74 -1.12 5.01
CA VAL A 300 4.65 -0.03 4.64
C VAL A 300 6.11 -0.37 5.01
N ILE A 301 6.36 -0.98 6.19
CA ILE A 301 7.70 -1.41 6.58
C ILE A 301 8.26 -2.39 5.55
N ILE A 302 7.49 -3.41 5.18
CA ILE A 302 7.97 -4.46 4.27
C ILE A 302 8.14 -3.91 2.84
N GLU A 303 7.28 -3.01 2.37
CA GLU A 303 7.45 -2.32 1.08
C GLU A 303 8.75 -1.49 1.05
N LYS A 304 9.06 -0.78 2.15
CA LYS A 304 10.34 -0.04 2.28
C LYS A 304 11.58 -0.97 2.36
N LEU A 305 11.41 -2.20 2.84
CA LEU A 305 12.44 -3.24 2.80
C LEU A 305 12.51 -3.96 1.43
N CYS A 306 11.84 -3.44 0.39
CA CYS A 306 11.75 -4.03 -0.95
C CYS A 306 11.19 -5.47 -0.94
N GLY A 307 10.37 -5.79 0.07
CA GLY A 307 9.69 -7.07 0.22
C GLY A 307 8.20 -6.99 -0.12
N ARG A 308 7.50 -8.10 0.13
CA ARG A 308 6.04 -8.14 0.05
C ARG A 308 5.45 -9.02 1.15
N ILE A 309 4.18 -8.77 1.47
CA ILE A 309 3.40 -9.60 2.39
C ILE A 309 2.40 -10.41 1.57
N GLU A 310 2.35 -11.71 1.84
CA GLU A 310 1.35 -12.64 1.28
C GLU A 310 0.48 -13.17 2.41
N VAL A 311 -0.83 -13.24 2.20
CA VAL A 311 -1.78 -13.78 3.17
C VAL A 311 -2.56 -14.91 2.54
N ARG A 312 -2.69 -16.01 3.30
CA ARG A 312 -3.58 -17.13 2.97
C ARG A 312 -4.43 -17.40 4.20
N SER A 313 -5.74 -17.41 4.06
CA SER A 313 -6.65 -17.63 5.15
C SER A 313 -7.90 -18.35 4.67
N GLU A 314 -8.49 -19.14 5.56
CA GLU A 314 -9.77 -19.81 5.34
C GLU A 314 -10.53 -19.80 6.67
N VAL A 315 -11.77 -19.33 6.62
CA VAL A 315 -12.63 -19.25 7.81
C VAL A 315 -12.74 -20.62 8.50
N GLY A 316 -12.46 -20.65 9.80
CA GLY A 316 -12.47 -21.86 10.63
C GLY A 316 -11.22 -22.74 10.53
N LYS A 317 -10.24 -22.40 9.66
CA LYS A 317 -8.99 -23.16 9.53
C LYS A 317 -7.75 -22.37 9.97
N GLY A 318 -7.88 -21.03 10.06
CA GLY A 318 -6.80 -20.14 10.47
C GLY A 318 -6.20 -19.34 9.33
N SER A 319 -5.11 -18.66 9.62
CA SER A 319 -4.44 -17.74 8.71
C SER A 319 -2.94 -17.99 8.64
N ARG A 320 -2.33 -17.63 7.52
CA ARG A 320 -0.89 -17.57 7.34
C ARG A 320 -0.51 -16.22 6.74
N PHE A 321 0.26 -15.44 7.49
CA PHE A 321 0.90 -14.21 7.04
C PHE A 321 2.35 -14.51 6.71
N THR A 322 2.80 -14.15 5.52
CA THR A 322 4.14 -14.45 5.02
C THR A 322 4.81 -13.17 4.55
N VAL A 323 5.99 -12.88 5.06
CA VAL A 323 6.90 -11.86 4.52
C VAL A 323 7.86 -12.51 3.55
N VAL A 324 7.98 -11.98 2.35
CA VAL A 324 8.91 -12.42 1.32
C VAL A 324 9.94 -11.31 1.06
N LEU A 325 11.22 -11.65 1.22
CA LEU A 325 12.37 -10.76 1.01
C LEU A 325 13.37 -11.41 0.04
N SER A 326 14.18 -10.60 -0.61
CA SER A 326 15.32 -11.09 -1.40
C SER A 326 16.51 -11.42 -0.48
N LEU A 327 17.23 -12.50 -0.78
CA LEU A 327 18.52 -12.77 -0.16
C LEU A 327 19.53 -11.68 -0.57
N ALA A 328 20.47 -11.38 0.31
CA ALA A 328 21.60 -10.51 -0.02
C ALA A 328 22.41 -11.11 -1.16
N ASP A 329 23.02 -10.28 -1.99
CA ASP A 329 23.94 -10.75 -3.02
C ASP A 329 25.20 -11.32 -2.35
N GLU A 330 25.69 -12.46 -2.84
CA GLU A 330 26.97 -12.98 -2.44
C GLU A 330 28.05 -11.98 -2.90
N VAL A 331 28.79 -11.42 -1.94
CA VAL A 331 29.92 -10.51 -2.20
C VAL A 331 31.10 -11.28 -2.76
#